data_3b121953a9e84085067de580371738fd
#
_entry.id   3b121953a9e84085067de580371738fd
#
_cell.length_a   1.000
_cell.length_b   1.000
_cell.length_c   1.000
_cell.angle_alpha   90.00
_cell.angle_beta   90.00
_cell.angle_gamma   90.00
#
_symmetry.space_group_name_H-M   'P 1'
#
loop_
_entity.id
_entity.type
_entity.pdbx_description
1 polymer ?
#
loop_
_entity_poly.entity_id
_entity_poly.type
_entity_poly.pdbx_seq_one_letter_code
_entity_poly.pdbx_strand_id
1 'polypeptide(L)'
;MNINASIVDQRLTGILNDYPDLLPAGQDETKQRSMAFVLLSMATMLDMPLQDAAELITEGGQDEGVDGLHLGDEEDGEFTVTLFQGKYKHKDLSGESNFPENGVQKAIHTVAGLFDPARQLALNDKLRPRVEEIRSLIRDGYIPTVRIVLCNNGARWSQDAQLRIDQTGFPPEQVTWSHFNHDSIVGVLQRRKSVDDSLRLDGKAVIEEFNYRRVLIGKIPVTEVAELFNRHDDLLLERNIRRYLGLHANRVNSAIHDTLVSPDKRSDFYFYNNGITMICRKFRHNALQGESYQLRIEGMQIINGGQTCKTIQQTLNQPDLLADFGDTYVLLRLYELADDDQDFVRAMTFATNSQNPVDLRDLRSNDEIQKQLEIGIQDLGYSYKRQREDTPAGSNTLTASTVAEATLAIWRRQPQQAKFRRKEHFGKLYPIIFQGLQAAQAVLAVLIFRIVENERKKLDIQNAPAYVPYASHYMAMLMGDALLAQNNTPLAQVSHRNCAVLTAYLQNHQQALYQQASDLVQNALTQLYGEREVSLQQLSATFRRGDLLEFLN
;
A
#
# COMPACT_ATOMS: atom_id res chain seq x y z
N MET A 1 -27.48 -16.83 7.19
CA MET A 1 -26.05 -16.74 7.55
C MET A 1 -25.27 -16.65 6.25
N ASN A 2 -24.46 -15.64 6.06
CA ASN A 2 -23.63 -15.46 4.88
C ASN A 2 -22.30 -16.20 5.09
N ILE A 3 -21.91 -17.06 4.14
CA ILE A 3 -20.71 -17.88 4.25
C ILE A 3 -19.45 -17.00 4.34
N ASN A 4 -19.36 -15.94 3.52
CA ASN A 4 -18.22 -15.04 3.52
C ASN A 4 -18.10 -14.25 4.82
N ALA A 5 -19.24 -13.80 5.39
CA ALA A 5 -19.25 -13.15 6.69
C ALA A 5 -18.75 -14.10 7.80
N SER A 6 -19.08 -15.40 7.71
CA SER A 6 -18.60 -16.41 8.65
C SER A 6 -17.11 -16.70 8.50
N ILE A 7 -16.58 -16.75 7.28
CA ILE A 7 -15.14 -16.91 7.00
C ILE A 7 -14.37 -15.73 7.60
N VAL A 8 -14.88 -14.50 7.41
CA VAL A 8 -14.26 -13.32 7.99
C VAL A 8 -14.28 -13.38 9.52
N ASP A 9 -15.41 -13.76 10.15
CA ASP A 9 -15.51 -13.89 11.61
C ASP A 9 -14.51 -14.90 12.19
N GLN A 10 -14.30 -16.04 11.51
CA GLN A 10 -13.27 -17.00 11.88
C GLN A 10 -11.86 -16.42 11.77
N ARG A 11 -11.58 -15.63 10.73
CA ARG A 11 -10.29 -14.92 10.57
C ARG A 11 -10.06 -13.92 11.68
N LEU A 12 -11.10 -13.17 12.09
CA LEU A 12 -11.00 -12.25 13.22
C LEU A 12 -10.69 -12.99 14.53
N THR A 13 -11.29 -14.16 14.73
CA THR A 13 -10.98 -15.00 15.89
C THR A 13 -9.50 -15.44 15.88
N GLY A 14 -8.95 -15.79 14.71
CA GLY A 14 -7.54 -16.09 14.54
C GLY A 14 -6.65 -14.88 14.89
N ILE A 15 -6.98 -13.68 14.39
CA ILE A 15 -6.22 -12.46 14.70
C ILE A 15 -6.23 -12.17 16.20
N LEU A 16 -7.36 -12.32 16.87
CA LEU A 16 -7.48 -12.09 18.32
C LEU A 16 -6.65 -13.07 19.15
N ASN A 17 -6.54 -14.33 18.70
CA ASN A 17 -5.79 -15.36 19.40
C ASN A 17 -4.29 -15.31 19.13
N ASP A 18 -3.90 -15.10 17.86
CA ASP A 18 -2.53 -15.24 17.41
C ASP A 18 -1.74 -13.91 17.50
N TYR A 19 -2.45 -12.77 17.49
CA TYR A 19 -1.87 -11.43 17.46
C TYR A 19 -2.54 -10.45 18.43
N PRO A 20 -2.73 -10.81 19.72
CA PRO A 20 -3.41 -9.95 20.68
C PRO A 20 -2.71 -8.60 20.90
N ASP A 21 -1.39 -8.55 20.70
CA ASP A 21 -0.57 -7.35 20.88
C ASP A 21 -0.76 -6.29 19.77
N LEU A 22 -1.40 -6.66 18.65
CA LEU A 22 -1.69 -5.71 17.56
C LEU A 22 -2.92 -4.83 17.86
N LEU A 23 -3.69 -5.18 18.87
CA LEU A 23 -4.93 -4.50 19.24
C LEU A 23 -4.77 -3.86 20.61
N PRO A 24 -5.41 -2.70 20.88
CA PRO A 24 -5.36 -2.06 22.17
C PRO A 24 -5.88 -2.97 23.29
N ALA A 25 -5.13 -3.07 24.37
CA ALA A 25 -5.48 -3.86 25.53
C ALA A 25 -6.69 -3.28 26.29
N GLY A 26 -7.40 -4.12 27.05
CA GLY A 26 -8.46 -3.69 27.98
C GLY A 26 -9.81 -3.36 27.36
N GLN A 27 -10.01 -3.66 26.07
CA GLN A 27 -11.28 -3.50 25.38
C GLN A 27 -12.19 -4.75 25.58
N ASP A 28 -13.51 -4.55 25.51
CA ASP A 28 -14.44 -5.68 25.49
C ASP A 28 -14.33 -6.47 24.17
N GLU A 29 -14.82 -7.72 24.17
CA GLU A 29 -14.74 -8.62 23.00
C GLU A 29 -15.37 -8.00 21.74
N THR A 30 -16.46 -7.26 21.89
CA THR A 30 -17.15 -6.62 20.75
C THR A 30 -16.29 -5.56 20.09
N LYS A 31 -15.62 -4.74 20.88
CA LYS A 31 -14.69 -3.73 20.39
C LYS A 31 -13.45 -4.37 19.79
N GLN A 32 -12.87 -5.37 20.44
CA GLN A 32 -11.71 -6.08 19.91
C GLN A 32 -12.00 -6.70 18.53
N ARG A 33 -13.19 -7.32 18.35
CA ARG A 33 -13.62 -7.84 17.05
C ARG A 33 -13.82 -6.75 16.01
N SER A 34 -14.40 -5.61 16.40
CA SER A 34 -14.56 -4.46 15.49
C SER A 34 -13.20 -3.94 15.02
N MET A 35 -12.26 -3.79 15.94
CA MET A 35 -10.90 -3.34 15.61
C MET A 35 -10.13 -4.37 14.75
N ALA A 36 -10.26 -5.65 15.07
CA ALA A 36 -9.69 -6.72 14.24
C ALA A 36 -10.26 -6.71 12.82
N PHE A 37 -11.54 -6.36 12.65
CA PHE A 37 -12.18 -6.22 11.35
C PHE A 37 -11.61 -5.02 10.57
N VAL A 38 -11.42 -3.87 11.21
CA VAL A 38 -10.76 -2.70 10.61
C VAL A 38 -9.33 -3.05 10.22
N LEU A 39 -8.57 -3.68 11.12
CA LEU A 39 -7.20 -4.13 10.88
C LEU A 39 -7.11 -5.06 9.67
N LEU A 40 -7.96 -6.08 9.60
CA LEU A 40 -8.02 -7.01 8.47
C LEU A 40 -8.39 -6.30 7.17
N SER A 41 -9.35 -5.37 7.23
CA SER A 41 -9.78 -4.58 6.07
C SER A 41 -8.64 -3.70 5.54
N MET A 42 -7.90 -3.02 6.42
CA MET A 42 -6.74 -2.21 6.05
C MET A 42 -5.62 -3.06 5.46
N ALA A 43 -5.22 -4.13 6.15
CA ALA A 43 -4.18 -5.05 5.70
C ALA A 43 -4.52 -5.63 4.31
N THR A 44 -5.79 -6.02 4.11
CA THR A 44 -6.26 -6.60 2.85
C THR A 44 -6.33 -5.55 1.74
N MET A 45 -6.85 -4.35 2.01
CA MET A 45 -7.04 -3.32 0.99
C MET A 45 -5.76 -2.61 0.61
N LEU A 46 -4.89 -2.34 1.57
CA LEU A 46 -3.59 -1.69 1.34
C LEU A 46 -2.51 -2.71 0.96
N ASP A 47 -2.86 -4.00 0.99
CA ASP A 47 -1.97 -5.10 0.68
C ASP A 47 -0.67 -5.03 1.49
N MET A 48 -0.81 -4.96 2.82
CA MET A 48 0.29 -4.83 3.78
C MET A 48 0.17 -5.86 4.91
N PRO A 49 1.26 -6.20 5.61
CA PRO A 49 1.22 -7.04 6.79
C PRO A 49 0.31 -6.49 7.89
N LEU A 50 -0.27 -7.37 8.72
CA LEU A 50 -1.12 -6.98 9.85
C LEU A 50 -0.41 -6.03 10.82
N GLN A 51 0.89 -6.23 11.06
CA GLN A 51 1.68 -5.36 11.93
C GLN A 51 1.75 -3.93 11.41
N ASP A 52 2.00 -3.77 10.10
CA ASP A 52 2.08 -2.44 9.48
C ASP A 52 0.70 -1.77 9.46
N ALA A 53 -0.35 -2.55 9.20
CA ALA A 53 -1.73 -2.06 9.25
C ALA A 53 -2.16 -1.64 10.68
N ALA A 54 -1.65 -2.33 11.71
CA ALA A 54 -1.95 -1.98 13.10
C ALA A 54 -1.45 -0.58 13.49
N GLU A 55 -0.33 -0.13 12.89
CA GLU A 55 0.19 1.22 13.09
C GLU A 55 -0.73 2.31 12.54
N LEU A 56 -1.64 1.95 11.62
CA LEU A 56 -2.57 2.87 10.99
C LEU A 56 -3.85 3.08 11.81
N ILE A 57 -4.09 2.28 12.83
CA ILE A 57 -5.30 2.35 13.68
C ILE A 57 -5.29 3.67 14.46
N THR A 58 -6.37 4.42 14.29
CA THR A 58 -6.62 5.69 14.98
C THR A 58 -7.84 5.63 15.90
N GLU A 59 -8.50 4.47 15.97
CA GLU A 59 -9.70 4.28 16.78
C GLU A 59 -9.50 4.68 18.23
N GLY A 60 -10.52 5.38 18.78
CA GLY A 60 -10.56 5.86 20.16
C GLY A 60 -11.70 6.84 20.36
N GLY A 61 -11.83 7.41 21.55
CA GLY A 61 -12.75 8.54 21.75
C GLY A 61 -12.25 9.72 20.90
N GLN A 62 -13.16 10.52 20.34
CA GLN A 62 -12.84 11.68 19.50
C GLN A 62 -12.02 11.33 18.23
N ASP A 63 -12.39 10.23 17.57
CA ASP A 63 -11.81 9.76 16.32
C ASP A 63 -12.50 10.32 15.07
N GLU A 64 -13.54 11.16 15.26
CA GLU A 64 -14.37 11.73 14.18
C GLU A 64 -14.87 10.67 13.17
N GLY A 65 -14.94 9.41 13.60
CA GLY A 65 -15.34 8.28 12.79
C GLY A 65 -14.23 7.77 11.85
N VAL A 66 -12.98 8.06 12.16
CA VAL A 66 -11.80 7.52 11.46
C VAL A 66 -11.17 6.44 12.33
N ASP A 67 -11.45 5.18 12.01
CA ASP A 67 -10.90 4.04 12.73
C ASP A 67 -9.49 3.68 12.28
N GLY A 68 -9.11 4.11 11.08
CA GLY A 68 -7.76 3.98 10.56
C GLY A 68 -7.44 5.03 9.50
N LEU A 69 -6.19 5.51 9.48
CA LEU A 69 -5.70 6.49 8.52
C LEU A 69 -4.36 6.07 7.94
N HIS A 70 -4.30 5.99 6.62
CA HIS A 70 -3.06 5.78 5.87
C HIS A 70 -2.73 7.02 5.06
N LEU A 71 -1.51 7.53 5.25
CA LEU A 71 -0.90 8.59 4.45
C LEU A 71 0.08 7.93 3.48
N GLY A 72 -0.21 8.04 2.20
CA GLY A 72 0.67 7.54 1.13
C GLY A 72 1.89 8.45 0.95
N ASP A 73 2.88 7.93 0.22
CA ASP A 73 4.08 8.71 -0.10
C ASP A 73 3.76 9.89 -1.02
N GLU A 74 4.56 10.94 -0.91
CA GLU A 74 4.52 12.09 -1.81
C GLU A 74 5.10 11.70 -3.18
N GLU A 75 4.40 12.04 -4.25
CA GLU A 75 4.83 11.77 -5.62
C GLU A 75 4.37 12.91 -6.54
N ASP A 76 5.29 13.52 -7.27
CA ASP A 76 5.01 14.59 -8.25
C ASP A 76 4.16 15.76 -7.71
N GLY A 77 4.27 16.08 -6.42
CA GLY A 77 3.48 17.12 -5.78
C GLY A 77 2.08 16.69 -5.35
N GLU A 78 1.77 15.40 -5.44
CA GLU A 78 0.51 14.79 -4.98
C GLU A 78 0.78 13.82 -3.83
N PHE A 79 -0.23 13.54 -3.02
CA PHE A 79 -0.20 12.50 -1.98
C PHE A 79 -1.58 11.92 -1.74
N THR A 80 -1.63 10.68 -1.24
CA THR A 80 -2.90 9.98 -1.01
C THR A 80 -3.20 9.87 0.48
N VAL A 81 -4.43 10.20 0.86
CA VAL A 81 -4.98 9.98 2.20
C VAL A 81 -6.07 8.92 2.11
N THR A 82 -5.91 7.80 2.82
CA THR A 82 -6.96 6.78 2.89
C THR A 82 -7.53 6.73 4.29
N LEU A 83 -8.82 7.01 4.41
CA LEU A 83 -9.58 6.99 5.66
C LEU A 83 -10.41 5.70 5.73
N PHE A 84 -10.29 4.97 6.81
CA PHE A 84 -11.07 3.77 7.07
C PHE A 84 -12.06 4.01 8.19
N GLN A 85 -13.31 3.60 7.97
CA GLN A 85 -14.33 3.55 9.00
C GLN A 85 -14.99 2.17 8.98
N GLY A 86 -14.95 1.45 10.10
CA GLY A 86 -15.47 0.11 10.23
C GLY A 86 -16.74 0.03 11.08
N LYS A 87 -17.66 -0.84 10.69
CA LYS A 87 -18.87 -1.18 11.44
C LYS A 87 -19.09 -2.69 11.39
N TYR A 88 -18.60 -3.39 12.40
CA TYR A 88 -18.70 -4.84 12.48
C TYR A 88 -19.81 -5.29 13.44
N LYS A 89 -20.68 -6.18 12.98
CA LYS A 89 -21.79 -6.77 13.75
C LYS A 89 -21.53 -8.25 13.97
N HIS A 90 -20.90 -8.63 15.07
CA HIS A 90 -20.51 -10.02 15.34
C HIS A 90 -21.69 -10.96 15.60
N LYS A 91 -22.87 -10.43 16.00
CA LYS A 91 -24.10 -11.22 16.22
C LYS A 91 -24.99 -11.32 14.98
N ASP A 92 -24.68 -10.57 13.93
CA ASP A 92 -25.44 -10.55 12.69
C ASP A 92 -24.50 -10.87 11.51
N LEU A 93 -24.43 -12.16 11.20
CA LEU A 93 -23.66 -12.67 10.05
C LEU A 93 -24.59 -12.95 8.84
N SER A 94 -25.73 -12.26 8.74
CA SER A 94 -26.60 -12.34 7.54
C SER A 94 -25.97 -11.69 6.32
N GLY A 95 -25.16 -10.65 6.52
CA GLY A 95 -24.55 -9.88 5.45
C GLY A 95 -25.48 -8.84 4.80
N GLU A 96 -26.69 -8.65 5.35
CA GLU A 96 -27.76 -7.84 4.75
C GLU A 96 -27.84 -6.41 5.32
N SER A 97 -27.26 -6.18 6.49
CA SER A 97 -27.33 -4.87 7.15
C SER A 97 -26.54 -3.81 6.40
N ASN A 98 -27.18 -2.70 6.05
CA ASN A 98 -26.50 -1.58 5.42
C ASN A 98 -25.47 -0.93 6.35
N PHE A 99 -24.44 -0.32 5.74
CA PHE A 99 -23.55 0.58 6.46
C PHE A 99 -24.34 1.76 7.02
N PRO A 100 -24.18 2.14 8.31
CA PRO A 100 -25.01 3.15 8.96
C PRO A 100 -24.84 4.55 8.37
N GLU A 101 -25.95 5.27 8.17
CA GLU A 101 -25.95 6.64 7.63
C GLU A 101 -25.16 7.63 8.49
N ASN A 102 -25.24 7.49 9.81
CA ASN A 102 -24.47 8.35 10.71
C ASN A 102 -22.95 8.19 10.53
N GLY A 103 -22.49 7.00 10.11
CA GLY A 103 -21.11 6.76 9.74
C GLY A 103 -20.73 7.55 8.48
N VAL A 104 -21.57 7.48 7.45
CA VAL A 104 -21.36 8.27 6.23
C VAL A 104 -21.31 9.76 6.52
N GLN A 105 -22.22 10.27 7.35
CA GLN A 105 -22.24 11.70 7.75
C GLN A 105 -20.97 12.11 8.50
N LYS A 106 -20.48 11.27 9.41
CA LYS A 106 -19.21 11.52 10.12
C LYS A 106 -18.04 11.59 9.13
N ALA A 107 -17.95 10.63 8.21
CA ALA A 107 -16.88 10.64 7.20
C ALA A 107 -16.92 11.89 6.33
N ILE A 108 -18.10 12.34 5.88
CA ILE A 108 -18.29 13.62 5.17
C ILE A 108 -17.75 14.80 6.00
N HIS A 109 -18.14 14.84 7.30
CA HIS A 109 -17.70 15.90 8.20
C HIS A 109 -16.19 15.93 8.35
N THR A 110 -15.56 14.78 8.52
CA THR A 110 -14.12 14.65 8.69
C THR A 110 -13.38 15.10 7.45
N VAL A 111 -13.79 14.63 6.26
CA VAL A 111 -13.18 15.05 4.99
C VAL A 111 -13.26 16.56 4.82
N ALA A 112 -14.44 17.16 5.02
CA ALA A 112 -14.61 18.61 4.96
C ALA A 112 -13.68 19.35 5.94
N GLY A 113 -13.47 18.80 7.14
CA GLY A 113 -12.59 19.39 8.14
C GLY A 113 -11.10 19.21 7.85
N LEU A 114 -10.69 18.19 7.12
CA LEU A 114 -9.29 18.00 6.70
C LEU A 114 -8.83 19.11 5.76
N PHE A 115 -9.71 19.55 4.86
CA PHE A 115 -9.39 20.57 3.84
C PHE A 115 -9.68 22.00 4.27
N ASP A 116 -10.41 22.21 5.37
CA ASP A 116 -10.66 23.51 5.95
C ASP A 116 -9.80 23.71 7.20
N PRO A 117 -8.65 24.42 7.12
CA PRO A 117 -7.77 24.65 8.26
C PRO A 117 -8.43 25.46 9.38
N ALA A 118 -9.46 26.27 9.06
CA ALA A 118 -10.21 27.05 10.04
C ALA A 118 -11.16 26.19 10.87
N ARG A 119 -11.49 25.00 10.39
CA ARG A 119 -12.39 24.09 11.08
C ARG A 119 -11.64 23.28 12.13
N GLN A 120 -12.04 23.46 13.37
CA GLN A 120 -11.51 22.65 14.47
C GLN A 120 -12.20 21.29 14.48
N LEU A 121 -11.41 20.21 14.40
CA LEU A 121 -11.85 18.84 14.58
C LEU A 121 -11.51 18.41 16.01
N ALA A 122 -12.42 17.71 16.67
CA ALA A 122 -12.19 17.12 17.99
C ALA A 122 -11.42 15.80 17.81
N LEU A 123 -10.09 15.89 17.67
CA LEU A 123 -9.22 14.78 17.33
C LEU A 123 -8.56 14.19 18.56
N ASN A 124 -8.53 12.86 18.64
CA ASN A 124 -7.74 12.15 19.64
C ASN A 124 -6.22 12.28 19.35
N ASP A 125 -5.42 11.89 20.32
CA ASP A 125 -3.96 12.05 20.28
C ASP A 125 -3.27 11.23 19.19
N LYS A 126 -3.89 10.16 18.68
CA LYS A 126 -3.36 9.36 17.57
C LYS A 126 -3.66 9.98 16.21
N LEU A 127 -4.84 10.56 16.07
CA LEU A 127 -5.32 11.11 14.79
C LEU A 127 -4.79 12.54 14.56
N ARG A 128 -4.69 13.35 15.63
CA ARG A 128 -4.26 14.76 15.54
C ARG A 128 -2.91 14.94 14.82
N PRO A 129 -1.81 14.24 15.18
CA PRO A 129 -0.53 14.42 14.49
C PRO A 129 -0.61 14.13 13.01
N ARG A 130 -1.40 13.13 12.60
CA ARG A 130 -1.57 12.74 11.20
C ARG A 130 -2.37 13.76 10.40
N VAL A 131 -3.43 14.32 11.01
CA VAL A 131 -4.20 15.41 10.40
C VAL A 131 -3.35 16.65 10.24
N GLU A 132 -2.52 17.01 11.22
CA GLU A 132 -1.61 18.14 11.12
C GLU A 132 -0.50 17.91 10.08
N GLU A 133 -0.06 16.67 9.88
CA GLU A 133 0.85 16.29 8.80
C GLU A 133 0.19 16.49 7.43
N ILE A 134 -1.06 16.05 7.23
CA ILE A 134 -1.84 16.28 6.01
C ILE A 134 -2.00 17.78 5.75
N ARG A 135 -2.38 18.55 6.75
CA ARG A 135 -2.53 20.02 6.63
C ARG A 135 -1.22 20.73 6.33
N SER A 136 -0.11 20.21 6.86
CA SER A 136 1.23 20.71 6.54
C SER A 136 1.58 20.49 5.07
N LEU A 137 1.28 19.30 4.52
CA LEU A 137 1.49 18.98 3.11
C LEU A 137 0.67 19.90 2.20
N ILE A 138 -0.62 20.09 2.50
CA ILE A 138 -1.49 21.00 1.75
C ILE A 138 -0.95 22.43 1.77
N ARG A 139 -0.46 22.90 2.93
CA ARG A 139 0.14 24.23 3.04
C ARG A 139 1.40 24.39 2.20
N ASP A 140 2.18 23.33 2.07
CA ASP A 140 3.38 23.30 1.22
C ASP A 140 3.07 23.12 -0.27
N GLY A 141 1.78 23.11 -0.65
CA GLY A 141 1.32 23.09 -2.03
C GLY A 141 1.12 21.68 -2.63
N TYR A 142 1.20 20.63 -1.80
CA TYR A 142 0.87 19.28 -2.27
C TYR A 142 -0.63 19.10 -2.45
N ILE A 143 -1.02 18.37 -3.50
CA ILE A 143 -2.43 18.10 -3.83
C ILE A 143 -2.84 16.75 -3.24
N PRO A 144 -3.84 16.72 -2.33
CA PRO A 144 -4.32 15.47 -1.77
C PRO A 144 -5.29 14.74 -2.69
N THR A 145 -5.18 13.42 -2.76
CA THR A 145 -6.23 12.52 -3.22
C THR A 145 -6.76 11.74 -2.02
N VAL A 146 -8.05 11.86 -1.74
CA VAL A 146 -8.68 11.26 -0.55
C VAL A 146 -9.53 10.06 -0.93
N ARG A 147 -9.27 8.96 -0.28
CA ARG A 147 -10.05 7.73 -0.42
C ARG A 147 -10.76 7.42 0.89
N ILE A 148 -12.09 7.41 0.89
CA ILE A 148 -12.91 7.01 2.02
C ILE A 148 -13.33 5.55 1.82
N VAL A 149 -12.98 4.69 2.79
CA VAL A 149 -13.28 3.27 2.77
C VAL A 149 -14.22 2.95 3.93
N LEU A 150 -15.47 2.70 3.60
CA LEU A 150 -16.50 2.32 4.56
C LEU A 150 -16.59 0.79 4.62
N CYS A 151 -16.19 0.22 5.75
CA CYS A 151 -16.05 -1.22 5.95
C CYS A 151 -17.17 -1.76 6.84
N ASN A 152 -17.87 -2.82 6.44
CA ASN A 152 -18.79 -3.56 7.28
C ASN A 152 -18.89 -5.03 6.85
N ASN A 153 -19.46 -5.87 7.71
CA ASN A 153 -19.82 -7.24 7.32
C ASN A 153 -21.26 -7.30 6.79
N GLY A 154 -21.64 -6.34 5.93
CA GLY A 154 -22.99 -6.19 5.41
C GLY A 154 -23.03 -5.58 4.02
N ALA A 155 -24.18 -5.00 3.69
CA ALA A 155 -24.43 -4.31 2.45
C ALA A 155 -23.87 -2.87 2.46
N ARG A 156 -23.76 -2.29 1.26
CA ARG A 156 -23.39 -0.88 1.06
C ARG A 156 -24.40 0.03 1.78
N TRP A 157 -24.06 1.28 1.95
CA TRP A 157 -24.96 2.32 2.49
C TRP A 157 -26.20 2.53 1.63
N SER A 158 -27.23 3.15 2.21
CA SER A 158 -28.52 3.41 1.57
C SER A 158 -28.41 4.42 0.42
N GLN A 159 -29.45 4.49 -0.43
CA GLN A 159 -29.56 5.53 -1.45
C GLN A 159 -29.59 6.94 -0.87
N ASP A 160 -30.25 7.12 0.29
CA ASP A 160 -30.30 8.41 0.97
C ASP A 160 -28.90 8.85 1.44
N ALA A 161 -28.08 7.92 1.92
CA ALA A 161 -26.69 8.19 2.24
C ALA A 161 -25.84 8.50 0.99
N GLN A 162 -26.14 7.85 -0.15
CA GLN A 162 -25.49 8.16 -1.42
C GLN A 162 -25.83 9.60 -1.88
N LEU A 163 -27.10 9.98 -1.81
CA LEU A 163 -27.53 11.36 -2.13
C LEU A 163 -26.79 12.40 -1.28
N ARG A 164 -26.55 12.11 0.00
CA ARG A 164 -25.75 13.00 0.86
C ARG A 164 -24.29 13.10 0.43
N ILE A 165 -23.68 12.00 -0.01
CA ILE A 165 -22.34 11.99 -0.60
C ILE A 165 -22.32 12.89 -1.84
N ASP A 166 -23.27 12.70 -2.75
CA ASP A 166 -23.35 13.45 -4.00
C ASP A 166 -23.57 14.95 -3.77
N GLN A 167 -24.30 15.31 -2.69
CA GLN A 167 -24.56 16.69 -2.30
C GLN A 167 -23.36 17.39 -1.66
N THR A 168 -22.26 16.68 -1.32
CA THR A 168 -21.07 17.30 -0.70
C THR A 168 -20.35 18.26 -1.63
N GLY A 169 -20.47 18.06 -2.95
CA GLY A 169 -19.75 18.81 -3.96
C GLY A 169 -18.23 18.54 -3.97
N PHE A 170 -17.76 17.47 -3.32
CA PHE A 170 -16.35 17.09 -3.39
C PHE A 170 -15.99 16.68 -4.82
N PRO A 171 -14.87 17.17 -5.37
CA PRO A 171 -14.41 16.77 -6.70
C PRO A 171 -14.19 15.25 -6.76
N PRO A 172 -14.84 14.51 -7.68
CA PRO A 172 -14.70 13.04 -7.74
C PRO A 172 -13.30 12.58 -8.14
N GLU A 173 -12.51 13.43 -8.77
CA GLU A 173 -11.10 13.21 -9.07
C GLU A 173 -10.21 13.29 -7.82
N GLN A 174 -10.64 13.99 -6.77
CA GLN A 174 -9.89 14.12 -5.53
C GLN A 174 -10.46 13.29 -4.38
N VAL A 175 -11.78 13.05 -4.34
CA VAL A 175 -12.44 12.34 -3.24
C VAL A 175 -13.23 11.16 -3.75
N THR A 176 -12.80 9.96 -3.38
CA THR A 176 -13.44 8.71 -3.80
C THR A 176 -14.02 7.96 -2.60
N TRP A 177 -15.19 7.33 -2.81
CA TRP A 177 -15.92 6.56 -1.80
C TRP A 177 -15.95 5.09 -2.18
N SER A 178 -15.51 4.23 -1.28
CA SER A 178 -15.44 2.79 -1.50
C SER A 178 -16.15 2.04 -0.39
N HIS A 179 -16.89 1.01 -0.76
CA HIS A 179 -17.45 0.04 0.17
C HIS A 179 -16.56 -1.21 0.19
N PHE A 180 -16.19 -1.66 1.38
CA PHE A 180 -15.35 -2.84 1.56
C PHE A 180 -15.96 -3.75 2.62
N ASN A 181 -16.46 -4.90 2.20
CA ASN A 181 -17.20 -5.82 3.05
C ASN A 181 -16.57 -7.22 3.10
N HIS A 182 -17.26 -8.14 3.78
CA HIS A 182 -16.86 -9.54 3.87
C HIS A 182 -16.67 -10.21 2.51
N ASP A 183 -17.50 -9.89 1.50
CA ASP A 183 -17.33 -10.42 0.14
C ASP A 183 -16.06 -9.89 -0.51
N SER A 184 -15.77 -8.61 -0.31
CA SER A 184 -14.53 -7.98 -0.77
C SER A 184 -13.29 -8.63 -0.13
N ILE A 185 -13.33 -8.88 1.19
CA ILE A 185 -12.24 -9.53 1.92
C ILE A 185 -12.05 -10.96 1.43
N VAL A 186 -13.12 -11.75 1.39
CA VAL A 186 -13.08 -13.14 0.96
C VAL A 186 -12.68 -13.24 -0.51
N GLY A 187 -13.18 -12.35 -1.37
CA GLY A 187 -12.75 -12.24 -2.76
C GLY A 187 -11.24 -12.03 -2.89
N VAL A 188 -10.62 -11.23 -2.02
CA VAL A 188 -9.15 -11.11 -1.96
C VAL A 188 -8.49 -12.39 -1.43
N LEU A 189 -9.07 -13.04 -0.42
CA LEU A 189 -8.51 -14.25 0.20
C LEU A 189 -8.69 -15.50 -0.66
N GLN A 190 -9.76 -15.57 -1.47
CA GLN A 190 -10.08 -16.72 -2.33
C GLN A 190 -9.41 -16.66 -3.71
N ARG A 191 -8.64 -15.67 -4.02
CA ARG A 191 -8.01 -15.39 -5.33
C ARG A 191 -7.07 -16.48 -5.85
N ARG A 192 -7.33 -17.76 -5.55
CA ARG A 192 -6.57 -18.93 -6.02
C ARG A 192 -7.29 -19.77 -7.07
N LYS A 193 -8.43 -19.32 -7.63
CA LYS A 193 -9.15 -20.09 -8.65
C LYS A 193 -8.89 -19.51 -10.04
N SER A 194 -8.36 -20.36 -10.92
CA SER A 194 -8.19 -20.05 -12.34
C SER A 194 -9.57 -19.93 -13.03
N VAL A 195 -9.65 -19.04 -14.01
CA VAL A 195 -10.86 -18.79 -14.80
C VAL A 195 -10.78 -19.56 -16.10
N ASP A 196 -11.84 -20.32 -16.44
CA ASP A 196 -12.02 -20.96 -17.72
C ASP A 196 -13.16 -20.26 -18.47
N ASP A 197 -12.91 -19.75 -19.68
CA ASP A 197 -13.91 -19.07 -20.50
C ASP A 197 -13.49 -19.07 -21.98
N SER A 198 -14.27 -18.41 -22.81
CA SER A 198 -13.98 -18.23 -24.22
C SER A 198 -13.87 -16.73 -24.57
N LEU A 199 -13.02 -16.43 -25.55
CA LEU A 199 -12.80 -15.09 -26.08
C LEU A 199 -12.92 -15.10 -27.61
N ARG A 200 -13.50 -14.05 -28.18
CA ARG A 200 -13.53 -13.83 -29.61
C ARG A 200 -12.49 -12.79 -30.01
N LEU A 201 -11.59 -13.19 -30.88
CA LEU A 201 -10.67 -12.29 -31.56
C LEU A 201 -11.31 -11.74 -32.85
N ASP A 202 -10.81 -10.61 -33.31
CA ASP A 202 -11.18 -10.08 -34.61
C ASP A 202 -9.97 -10.05 -35.56
N GLY A 203 -10.21 -10.40 -36.84
CA GLY A 203 -9.17 -10.48 -37.86
C GLY A 203 -8.19 -11.62 -37.64
N LYS A 204 -6.98 -11.44 -38.14
CA LYS A 204 -5.89 -12.44 -38.08
C LYS A 204 -5.18 -12.41 -36.73
N ALA A 205 -4.76 -13.57 -36.27
CA ALA A 205 -3.86 -13.74 -35.13
C ALA A 205 -2.59 -14.48 -35.54
N VAL A 206 -1.49 -14.19 -34.87
CA VAL A 206 -0.22 -14.89 -34.99
C VAL A 206 -0.15 -15.89 -33.86
N ILE A 207 0.09 -17.16 -34.19
CA ILE A 207 0.28 -18.25 -33.21
C ILE A 207 1.64 -18.85 -33.47
N GLU A 208 2.51 -18.78 -32.46
CA GLU A 208 3.89 -19.25 -32.50
C GLU A 208 4.17 -20.20 -31.35
N GLU A 209 5.15 -21.06 -31.52
CA GLU A 209 5.63 -21.94 -30.47
C GLU A 209 7.12 -21.68 -30.20
N PHE A 210 7.46 -21.33 -28.95
CA PHE A 210 8.82 -21.08 -28.51
C PHE A 210 9.12 -21.93 -27.27
N ASN A 211 10.14 -22.75 -27.33
CA ASN A 211 10.61 -23.51 -26.17
C ASN A 211 9.47 -24.28 -25.47
N TYR A 212 8.65 -24.99 -26.26
CA TYR A 212 7.47 -25.73 -25.80
C TYR A 212 6.33 -24.88 -25.19
N ARG A 213 6.36 -23.56 -25.41
CA ARG A 213 5.31 -22.62 -24.99
C ARG A 213 4.64 -22.05 -26.22
N ARG A 214 3.31 -22.01 -26.19
CA ARG A 214 2.53 -21.42 -27.28
C ARG A 214 2.18 -19.98 -26.96
N VAL A 215 2.29 -19.13 -27.95
CA VAL A 215 2.00 -17.71 -27.88
C VAL A 215 0.98 -17.36 -28.96
N LEU A 216 -0.06 -16.63 -28.58
CA LEU A 216 -1.01 -16.05 -29.51
C LEU A 216 -0.96 -14.52 -29.37
N ILE A 217 -0.86 -13.83 -30.51
CA ILE A 217 -0.92 -12.37 -30.58
C ILE A 217 -2.04 -12.00 -31.57
N GLY A 218 -3.00 -11.21 -31.11
CA GLY A 218 -4.12 -10.76 -31.92
C GLY A 218 -4.77 -9.51 -31.38
N LYS A 219 -5.82 -9.04 -32.06
CA LYS A 219 -6.65 -7.93 -31.59
C LYS A 219 -7.96 -8.47 -31.03
N ILE A 220 -8.37 -7.90 -29.90
CA ILE A 220 -9.63 -8.23 -29.24
C ILE A 220 -10.52 -6.99 -29.18
N PRO A 221 -11.82 -7.09 -29.50
CA PRO A 221 -12.77 -5.99 -29.32
C PRO A 221 -12.81 -5.55 -27.85
N VAL A 222 -12.90 -4.25 -27.59
CA VAL A 222 -13.03 -3.75 -26.21
C VAL A 222 -14.33 -4.23 -25.55
N THR A 223 -15.37 -4.51 -26.35
CA THR A 223 -16.63 -5.11 -25.90
C THR A 223 -16.43 -6.50 -25.30
N GLU A 224 -15.64 -7.36 -25.93
CA GLU A 224 -15.27 -8.68 -25.40
C GLU A 224 -14.52 -8.58 -24.07
N VAL A 225 -13.62 -7.58 -23.96
CA VAL A 225 -12.90 -7.33 -22.69
C VAL A 225 -13.86 -6.91 -21.60
N ALA A 226 -14.80 -5.98 -21.90
CA ALA A 226 -15.79 -5.53 -20.93
C ALA A 226 -16.70 -6.69 -20.47
N GLU A 227 -17.18 -7.51 -21.42
CA GLU A 227 -18.02 -8.68 -21.11
C GLU A 227 -17.29 -9.72 -20.28
N LEU A 228 -16.01 -10.02 -20.58
CA LEU A 228 -15.18 -10.91 -19.79
C LEU A 228 -15.05 -10.42 -18.34
N PHE A 229 -14.81 -9.13 -18.16
CA PHE A 229 -14.71 -8.52 -16.83
C PHE A 229 -16.07 -8.41 -16.14
N ASN A 230 -17.17 -8.29 -16.85
CA ASN A 230 -18.51 -8.35 -16.25
C ASN A 230 -18.84 -9.74 -15.70
N ARG A 231 -18.29 -10.80 -16.30
CA ARG A 231 -18.48 -12.19 -15.83
C ARG A 231 -17.55 -12.58 -14.68
N HIS A 232 -16.29 -12.15 -14.69
CA HIS A 232 -15.26 -12.69 -13.82
C HIS A 232 -14.57 -11.66 -12.92
N ASP A 233 -14.67 -10.38 -13.26
CA ASP A 233 -14.13 -9.25 -12.51
C ASP A 233 -12.67 -9.48 -12.03
N ASP A 234 -12.42 -9.27 -10.76
CA ASP A 234 -11.08 -9.35 -10.16
C ASP A 234 -10.46 -10.76 -10.16
N LEU A 235 -11.24 -11.82 -10.42
CA LEU A 235 -10.71 -13.17 -10.57
C LEU A 235 -9.68 -13.29 -11.71
N LEU A 236 -9.80 -12.47 -12.74
CA LEU A 236 -8.86 -12.42 -13.86
C LEU A 236 -7.53 -11.73 -13.50
N LEU A 237 -7.48 -10.98 -12.41
CA LEU A 237 -6.35 -10.16 -12.00
C LEU A 237 -5.54 -10.78 -10.85
N GLU A 238 -5.75 -12.04 -10.53
CA GLU A 238 -5.15 -12.70 -9.37
C GLU A 238 -3.61 -12.63 -9.34
N ARG A 239 -2.98 -12.76 -10.50
CA ARG A 239 -1.52 -12.62 -10.66
C ARG A 239 -1.08 -11.23 -11.11
N ASN A 240 -2.02 -10.28 -11.23
CA ASN A 240 -1.68 -8.91 -11.55
C ASN A 240 -1.27 -8.19 -10.28
N ILE A 241 -0.06 -7.70 -10.22
CA ILE A 241 0.56 -7.01 -9.07
C ILE A 241 -0.15 -5.68 -8.76
N ARG A 242 -1.01 -5.17 -9.66
CA ARG A 242 -1.69 -3.89 -9.52
C ARG A 242 -3.16 -4.04 -9.21
N ARG A 243 -3.59 -3.47 -8.09
CA ARG A 243 -4.99 -3.21 -7.82
C ARG A 243 -5.51 -2.05 -8.67
N TYR A 244 -6.73 -2.21 -9.18
CA TYR A 244 -7.44 -1.13 -9.84
C TYR A 244 -7.83 -0.03 -8.84
N LEU A 245 -7.48 1.22 -9.15
CA LEU A 245 -7.65 2.36 -8.25
C LEU A 245 -8.92 3.21 -8.56
N GLY A 246 -9.76 2.81 -9.51
CA GLY A 246 -10.92 3.57 -9.98
C GLY A 246 -10.63 4.41 -11.23
N LEU A 247 -11.71 4.87 -11.93
CA LEU A 247 -11.60 5.60 -13.21
C LEU A 247 -10.80 6.89 -13.08
N HIS A 248 -11.01 7.65 -12.02
CA HIS A 248 -10.48 9.00 -11.85
C HIS A 248 -9.29 9.08 -10.86
N ALA A 249 -8.90 7.96 -10.27
CA ALA A 249 -7.84 7.94 -9.25
C ALA A 249 -6.42 7.88 -9.82
N ASN A 250 -6.26 7.84 -11.15
CA ASN A 250 -4.96 7.76 -11.80
C ASN A 250 -5.02 8.43 -13.19
N ARG A 251 -4.04 9.29 -13.52
CA ARG A 251 -3.88 9.91 -14.84
C ARG A 251 -3.96 8.92 -16.00
N VAL A 252 -3.45 7.70 -15.81
CA VAL A 252 -3.49 6.66 -16.84
C VAL A 252 -4.92 6.19 -17.10
N ASN A 253 -5.72 5.96 -16.06
CA ASN A 253 -7.11 5.53 -16.21
C ASN A 253 -7.97 6.62 -16.86
N SER A 254 -7.78 7.89 -16.47
CA SER A 254 -8.45 9.04 -17.09
C SER A 254 -8.07 9.14 -18.58
N ALA A 255 -6.80 9.02 -18.94
CA ALA A 255 -6.37 9.06 -20.34
C ALA A 255 -6.94 7.92 -21.19
N ILE A 256 -7.04 6.70 -20.62
CA ILE A 256 -7.69 5.56 -21.28
C ILE A 256 -9.19 5.84 -21.49
N HIS A 257 -9.86 6.31 -20.44
CA HIS A 257 -11.28 6.69 -20.50
C HIS A 257 -11.53 7.77 -21.56
N ASP A 258 -10.77 8.87 -21.54
CA ASP A 258 -10.89 9.99 -22.48
C ASP A 258 -10.69 9.55 -23.94
N THR A 259 -9.78 8.59 -24.16
CA THR A 259 -9.56 8.01 -25.49
C THR A 259 -10.78 7.20 -25.96
N LEU A 260 -11.38 6.40 -25.06
CA LEU A 260 -12.54 5.57 -25.37
C LEU A 260 -13.80 6.41 -25.63
N VAL A 261 -14.03 7.48 -24.88
CA VAL A 261 -15.22 8.33 -25.05
C VAL A 261 -15.09 9.29 -26.23
N SER A 262 -13.87 9.61 -26.68
CA SER A 262 -13.62 10.52 -27.80
C SER A 262 -13.89 9.81 -29.14
N PRO A 263 -14.86 10.26 -29.95
CA PRO A 263 -15.16 9.64 -31.26
C PRO A 263 -13.96 9.63 -32.20
N ASP A 264 -13.15 10.70 -32.18
CA ASP A 264 -12.04 10.89 -33.11
C ASP A 264 -10.79 10.04 -32.73
N LYS A 265 -10.70 9.58 -31.47
CA LYS A 265 -9.55 8.83 -30.96
C LYS A 265 -9.84 7.35 -30.71
N ARG A 266 -11.09 7.00 -30.59
CA ARG A 266 -11.55 5.65 -30.23
C ARG A 266 -11.09 4.57 -31.21
N SER A 267 -11.19 4.83 -32.51
CA SER A 267 -10.72 3.90 -33.55
C SER A 267 -9.22 3.60 -33.47
N ASP A 268 -8.45 4.57 -32.92
CA ASP A 268 -7.00 4.45 -32.79
C ASP A 268 -6.56 3.91 -31.40
N PHE A 269 -7.49 3.49 -30.57
CA PHE A 269 -7.23 2.97 -29.21
C PHE A 269 -6.20 1.83 -29.21
N TYR A 270 -6.21 1.00 -30.23
CA TYR A 270 -5.23 -0.07 -30.45
C TYR A 270 -3.78 0.42 -30.46
N PHE A 271 -3.52 1.62 -30.98
CA PHE A 271 -2.16 2.20 -31.11
C PHE A 271 -1.77 2.99 -29.85
N TYR A 272 -2.74 3.51 -29.11
CA TYR A 272 -2.49 4.32 -27.92
C TYR A 272 -2.37 3.52 -26.64
N ASN A 273 -2.65 2.21 -26.71
CA ASN A 273 -2.64 1.34 -25.54
C ASN A 273 -1.56 0.25 -25.66
N ASN A 274 -0.89 -0.05 -24.54
CA ASN A 274 0.16 -1.10 -24.49
C ASN A 274 -0.39 -2.52 -24.64
N GLY A 275 -1.71 -2.69 -24.70
CA GLY A 275 -2.36 -3.98 -24.83
C GLY A 275 -2.53 -4.72 -23.49
N ILE A 276 -3.07 -5.92 -23.62
CA ILE A 276 -3.36 -6.84 -22.51
C ILE A 276 -2.44 -8.04 -22.66
N THR A 277 -1.78 -8.43 -21.57
CA THR A 277 -1.02 -9.68 -21.52
C THR A 277 -1.72 -10.66 -20.59
N MET A 278 -2.10 -11.78 -21.16
CA MET A 278 -2.82 -12.85 -20.50
C MET A 278 -1.97 -14.14 -20.52
N ILE A 279 -2.02 -14.90 -19.46
CA ILE A 279 -1.50 -16.26 -19.41
C ILE A 279 -2.66 -17.24 -19.25
N CYS A 280 -2.46 -18.47 -19.69
CA CYS A 280 -3.40 -19.56 -19.50
C CYS A 280 -2.67 -20.90 -19.38
N ARG A 281 -3.36 -21.90 -18.85
CA ARG A 281 -2.88 -23.27 -18.83
C ARG A 281 -2.94 -23.90 -20.21
N LYS A 282 -4.04 -23.62 -20.94
CA LYS A 282 -4.26 -24.12 -22.29
C LYS A 282 -5.22 -23.24 -23.07
N PHE A 283 -4.97 -23.04 -24.35
CA PHE A 283 -5.98 -22.48 -25.25
C PHE A 283 -6.19 -23.36 -26.48
N ARG A 284 -7.42 -23.34 -26.98
CA ARG A 284 -7.83 -24.07 -28.18
C ARG A 284 -8.55 -23.12 -29.13
N HIS A 285 -8.35 -23.30 -30.42
CA HIS A 285 -9.01 -22.58 -31.48
C HIS A 285 -9.30 -23.53 -32.65
N ASN A 286 -10.18 -23.14 -33.54
CA ASN A 286 -10.40 -23.86 -34.79
C ASN A 286 -9.31 -23.47 -35.79
N ALA A 287 -8.34 -24.35 -36.01
CA ALA A 287 -7.22 -24.12 -36.93
C ALA A 287 -7.64 -24.00 -38.41
N LEU A 288 -8.84 -24.45 -38.75
CA LEU A 288 -9.40 -24.30 -40.10
C LEU A 288 -10.01 -22.91 -40.35
N GLN A 289 -10.19 -22.09 -39.29
CA GLN A 289 -10.67 -20.74 -39.37
C GLN A 289 -9.49 -19.79 -39.63
N GLY A 290 -9.52 -19.06 -40.72
CA GLY A 290 -8.39 -18.21 -41.13
C GLY A 290 -8.29 -16.90 -40.35
N GLU A 291 -9.38 -16.44 -39.73
CA GLU A 291 -9.48 -15.18 -38.99
C GLU A 291 -10.67 -15.17 -38.04
N SER A 292 -10.74 -14.20 -37.14
CA SER A 292 -11.84 -13.99 -36.18
C SER A 292 -12.08 -15.21 -35.30
N TYR A 293 -11.01 -15.69 -34.65
CA TYR A 293 -11.01 -16.92 -33.88
C TYR A 293 -11.87 -16.86 -32.64
N GLN A 294 -12.63 -17.94 -32.39
CA GLN A 294 -13.19 -18.23 -31.07
C GLN A 294 -12.19 -19.07 -30.29
N LEU A 295 -11.63 -18.50 -29.22
CA LEU A 295 -10.70 -19.18 -28.33
C LEU A 295 -11.48 -19.80 -27.17
N ARG A 296 -11.13 -21.03 -26.78
CA ARG A 296 -11.48 -21.62 -25.48
C ARG A 296 -10.23 -21.64 -24.64
N ILE A 297 -10.29 -21.03 -23.46
CA ILE A 297 -9.12 -20.78 -22.62
C ILE A 297 -9.36 -21.40 -21.24
N GLU A 298 -8.43 -22.20 -20.79
CA GLU A 298 -8.43 -22.87 -19.48
C GLU A 298 -7.39 -22.18 -18.59
N GLY A 299 -7.78 -21.77 -17.38
CA GLY A 299 -6.86 -21.16 -16.42
C GLY A 299 -6.36 -19.79 -16.80
N MET A 300 -7.22 -18.95 -17.42
CA MET A 300 -6.81 -17.60 -17.84
C MET A 300 -6.55 -16.67 -16.67
N GLN A 301 -5.54 -15.84 -16.81
CA GLN A 301 -5.20 -14.76 -15.88
C GLN A 301 -4.53 -13.61 -16.62
N ILE A 302 -4.82 -12.38 -16.22
CA ILE A 302 -4.21 -11.17 -16.79
C ILE A 302 -3.02 -10.77 -15.92
N ILE A 303 -1.84 -10.77 -16.50
CA ILE A 303 -0.59 -10.39 -15.83
C ILE A 303 -0.18 -8.94 -16.12
N ASN A 304 -0.66 -8.34 -17.22
CA ASN A 304 -0.46 -6.93 -17.54
C ASN A 304 -1.68 -6.37 -18.28
N GLY A 305 -1.96 -5.07 -18.13
CA GLY A 305 -3.11 -4.40 -18.73
C GLY A 305 -4.38 -4.46 -17.87
N GLY A 306 -4.32 -4.85 -16.61
CA GLY A 306 -5.46 -4.90 -15.70
C GLY A 306 -6.17 -3.56 -15.53
N GLN A 307 -5.43 -2.45 -15.46
CA GLN A 307 -5.98 -1.09 -15.41
C GLN A 307 -6.77 -0.79 -16.70
N THR A 308 -6.21 -1.13 -17.84
CA THR A 308 -6.87 -0.99 -19.14
C THR A 308 -8.19 -1.75 -19.18
N CYS A 309 -8.19 -3.02 -18.76
CA CYS A 309 -9.39 -3.86 -18.75
C CYS A 309 -10.49 -3.30 -17.87
N LYS A 310 -10.15 -2.90 -16.64
CA LYS A 310 -11.11 -2.30 -15.70
C LYS A 310 -11.63 -0.97 -16.20
N THR A 311 -10.78 -0.13 -16.77
CA THR A 311 -11.20 1.14 -17.35
C THR A 311 -12.15 0.93 -18.54
N ILE A 312 -11.84 -0.05 -19.41
CA ILE A 312 -12.74 -0.45 -20.49
C ILE A 312 -14.09 -0.88 -19.92
N GLN A 313 -14.10 -1.82 -18.96
CA GLN A 313 -15.33 -2.30 -18.32
C GLN A 313 -16.18 -1.13 -17.76
N GLN A 314 -15.56 -0.27 -16.97
CA GLN A 314 -16.28 0.83 -16.32
C GLN A 314 -16.75 1.88 -17.33
N THR A 315 -15.98 2.15 -18.38
CA THR A 315 -16.38 3.09 -19.43
C THR A 315 -17.56 2.56 -20.21
N LEU A 316 -17.51 1.30 -20.68
CA LEU A 316 -18.57 0.73 -21.49
C LEU A 316 -19.87 0.46 -20.71
N ASN A 317 -19.78 0.31 -19.39
CA ASN A 317 -20.94 0.12 -18.52
C ASN A 317 -21.60 1.45 -18.07
N GLN A 318 -21.13 2.61 -18.53
CA GLN A 318 -21.76 3.89 -18.21
C GLN A 318 -23.14 3.99 -18.90
N PRO A 319 -24.24 4.24 -18.14
CA PRO A 319 -25.61 4.22 -18.71
C PRO A 319 -25.84 5.30 -19.77
N ASP A 320 -25.15 6.42 -19.66
CA ASP A 320 -25.33 7.59 -20.52
C ASP A 320 -24.43 7.58 -21.76
N LEU A 321 -23.55 6.59 -21.88
CA LEU A 321 -22.61 6.50 -22.99
C LEU A 321 -23.22 5.76 -24.19
N LEU A 322 -23.89 6.52 -25.07
CA LEU A 322 -24.46 6.02 -26.34
C LEU A 322 -23.39 5.95 -27.45
N ALA A 323 -22.31 5.21 -27.19
CA ALA A 323 -21.22 5.12 -28.16
C ALA A 323 -21.16 3.73 -28.81
N ASP A 324 -20.85 3.70 -30.11
CA ASP A 324 -20.54 2.46 -30.83
C ASP A 324 -19.04 2.14 -30.67
N PHE A 325 -18.73 0.96 -30.16
CA PHE A 325 -17.39 0.45 -29.98
C PHE A 325 -17.02 -0.66 -30.96
N GLY A 326 -17.80 -0.84 -32.03
CA GLY A 326 -17.60 -1.93 -33.00
C GLY A 326 -16.22 -1.97 -33.63
N ASP A 327 -15.60 -0.79 -33.84
CA ASP A 327 -14.25 -0.66 -34.43
C ASP A 327 -13.17 -0.34 -33.40
N THR A 328 -13.43 -0.60 -32.13
CA THR A 328 -12.48 -0.31 -31.04
C THR A 328 -11.83 -1.60 -30.54
N TYR A 329 -10.52 -1.66 -30.66
CA TYR A 329 -9.74 -2.88 -30.35
C TYR A 329 -8.60 -2.60 -29.39
N VAL A 330 -8.14 -3.68 -28.73
CA VAL A 330 -6.91 -3.68 -27.93
C VAL A 330 -6.06 -4.88 -28.29
N LEU A 331 -4.73 -4.72 -28.21
CA LEU A 331 -3.78 -5.81 -28.46
C LEU A 331 -3.88 -6.85 -27.34
N LEU A 332 -4.04 -8.13 -27.70
CA LEU A 332 -3.96 -9.26 -26.79
C LEU A 332 -2.69 -10.07 -27.06
N ARG A 333 -1.94 -10.33 -26.00
CA ARG A 333 -0.88 -11.34 -25.95
C ARG A 333 -1.31 -12.43 -24.99
N LEU A 334 -1.50 -13.65 -25.50
CA LEU A 334 -1.90 -14.82 -24.72
C LEU A 334 -0.79 -15.86 -24.74
N TYR A 335 -0.31 -16.24 -23.56
CA TYR A 335 0.75 -17.23 -23.39
C TYR A 335 0.18 -18.49 -22.74
N GLU A 336 0.39 -19.64 -23.38
CA GLU A 336 0.08 -20.95 -22.81
C GLU A 336 1.30 -21.45 -22.04
N LEU A 337 1.14 -21.62 -20.73
CA LEU A 337 2.22 -21.98 -19.79
C LEU A 337 1.78 -23.15 -18.93
N ALA A 338 2.68 -24.09 -18.70
CA ALA A 338 2.42 -25.22 -17.82
C ALA A 338 2.27 -24.79 -16.34
N ASP A 339 1.55 -25.58 -15.53
CA ASP A 339 1.28 -25.26 -14.14
C ASP A 339 2.55 -25.21 -13.25
N ASP A 340 3.63 -25.84 -13.66
CA ASP A 340 4.93 -25.89 -12.99
C ASP A 340 5.88 -24.73 -13.38
N ASP A 341 5.52 -23.93 -14.38
CA ASP A 341 6.31 -22.79 -14.86
C ASP A 341 6.16 -21.51 -13.98
N GLN A 342 5.93 -21.67 -12.67
CA GLN A 342 5.63 -20.55 -11.75
C GLN A 342 6.74 -19.47 -11.73
N ASP A 343 8.00 -19.87 -11.78
CA ASP A 343 9.12 -18.92 -11.76
C ASP A 343 9.20 -18.13 -13.08
N PHE A 344 8.87 -18.75 -14.20
CA PHE A 344 8.79 -18.06 -15.48
C PHE A 344 7.59 -17.10 -15.53
N VAL A 345 6.44 -17.49 -14.99
CA VAL A 345 5.28 -16.61 -14.84
C VAL A 345 5.62 -15.40 -14.00
N ARG A 346 6.33 -15.57 -12.88
CA ARG A 346 6.80 -14.46 -12.05
C ARG A 346 7.73 -13.54 -12.84
N ALA A 347 8.72 -14.09 -13.52
CA ALA A 347 9.66 -13.33 -14.33
C ALA A 347 8.96 -12.55 -15.46
N MET A 348 8.00 -13.18 -16.13
CA MET A 348 7.20 -12.56 -17.18
C MET A 348 6.28 -11.44 -16.63
N THR A 349 5.55 -11.74 -15.55
CA THR A 349 4.70 -10.75 -14.87
C THR A 349 5.53 -9.55 -14.47
N PHE A 350 6.71 -9.80 -13.96
CA PHE A 350 7.68 -8.80 -13.61
C PHE A 350 8.17 -7.99 -14.82
N ALA A 351 8.65 -8.64 -15.88
CA ALA A 351 9.17 -7.97 -17.07
C ALA A 351 8.11 -7.14 -17.80
N THR A 352 6.86 -7.63 -17.85
CA THR A 352 5.75 -6.93 -18.53
C THR A 352 5.16 -5.79 -17.69
N ASN A 353 5.27 -5.86 -16.36
CA ASN A 353 4.84 -4.82 -15.46
C ASN A 353 5.94 -3.78 -15.14
N SER A 354 7.20 -4.08 -15.42
CA SER A 354 8.32 -3.15 -15.19
C SER A 354 8.32 -1.93 -16.13
N GLN A 355 7.48 -1.93 -17.15
CA GLN A 355 7.19 -0.75 -17.97
C GLN A 355 6.23 0.24 -17.27
N ASN A 356 5.72 -0.10 -16.10
CA ASN A 356 4.93 0.73 -15.19
C ASN A 356 5.44 0.47 -13.77
N PRO A 357 5.45 1.41 -12.80
CA PRO A 357 6.12 1.23 -11.52
C PRO A 357 5.68 -0.07 -10.82
N VAL A 358 6.49 -1.10 -10.95
CA VAL A 358 6.50 -2.31 -10.13
C VAL A 358 6.96 -1.89 -8.75
N ASP A 359 6.55 -2.59 -7.71
CA ASP A 359 7.25 -2.47 -6.42
C ASP A 359 8.73 -2.75 -6.69
N LEU A 360 9.50 -1.67 -6.74
CA LEU A 360 10.92 -1.70 -7.06
C LEU A 360 11.70 -2.59 -6.09
N ARG A 361 11.15 -2.89 -4.91
CA ARG A 361 11.71 -3.82 -3.93
C ARG A 361 11.73 -5.26 -4.46
N ASP A 362 10.62 -5.72 -5.06
CA ASP A 362 10.54 -7.08 -5.62
C ASP A 362 11.48 -7.22 -6.84
N LEU A 363 11.69 -6.12 -7.58
CA LEU A 363 12.71 -6.00 -8.62
C LEU A 363 14.11 -6.26 -8.08
N ARG A 364 14.42 -5.63 -6.97
CA ARG A 364 15.73 -5.68 -6.34
C ARG A 364 15.96 -6.93 -5.49
N SER A 365 14.92 -7.70 -5.21
CA SER A 365 15.01 -8.87 -4.33
C SER A 365 16.05 -9.90 -4.78
N ASN A 366 16.33 -9.99 -6.08
CA ASN A 366 17.31 -10.91 -6.65
C ASN A 366 18.69 -10.30 -6.91
N ASP A 367 18.87 -9.01 -6.58
CA ASP A 367 20.17 -8.36 -6.69
C ASP A 367 21.19 -9.03 -5.77
N GLU A 368 22.45 -9.08 -6.23
CA GLU A 368 23.55 -9.70 -5.50
C GLU A 368 23.72 -9.11 -4.08
N ILE A 369 23.53 -7.81 -3.94
CA ILE A 369 23.59 -7.12 -2.65
C ILE A 369 22.55 -7.66 -1.68
N GLN A 370 21.31 -7.90 -2.15
CA GLN A 370 20.22 -8.42 -1.33
C GLN A 370 20.48 -9.87 -0.89
N LYS A 371 21.06 -10.70 -1.76
CA LYS A 371 21.48 -12.08 -1.44
C LYS A 371 22.60 -12.12 -0.41
N GLN A 372 23.61 -11.24 -0.60
CA GLN A 372 24.72 -11.12 0.36
C GLN A 372 24.24 -10.65 1.75
N LEU A 373 23.30 -9.69 1.80
CA LEU A 373 22.69 -9.25 3.04
C LEU A 373 21.88 -10.39 3.70
N GLU A 374 21.14 -11.19 2.92
CA GLU A 374 20.39 -12.33 3.46
C GLU A 374 21.31 -13.33 4.16
N ILE A 375 22.37 -13.75 3.50
CA ILE A 375 23.36 -14.68 4.07
C ILE A 375 23.98 -14.08 5.34
N GLY A 376 24.51 -12.85 5.25
CA GLY A 376 25.18 -12.23 6.37
C GLY A 376 24.26 -11.89 7.56
N ILE A 377 22.99 -11.57 7.32
CA ILE A 377 21.99 -11.34 8.36
C ILE A 377 21.61 -12.68 9.03
N GLN A 378 21.52 -13.75 8.24
CA GLN A 378 21.25 -15.11 8.75
C GLN A 378 22.39 -15.60 9.64
N ASP A 379 23.64 -15.34 9.28
CA ASP A 379 24.82 -15.67 10.09
C ASP A 379 24.83 -14.96 11.46
N LEU A 380 24.14 -13.79 11.54
CA LEU A 380 23.96 -13.05 12.79
C LEU A 380 22.74 -13.52 13.62
N GLY A 381 22.03 -14.57 13.18
CA GLY A 381 20.89 -15.15 13.88
C GLY A 381 19.55 -14.48 13.60
N TYR A 382 19.46 -13.67 12.53
CA TYR A 382 18.24 -13.02 12.09
C TYR A 382 17.75 -13.58 10.76
N SER A 383 16.45 -13.50 10.51
CA SER A 383 15.86 -13.82 9.20
C SER A 383 15.73 -12.54 8.39
N TYR A 384 16.08 -12.59 7.09
CA TYR A 384 15.93 -11.46 6.18
C TYR A 384 14.92 -11.77 5.09
N LYS A 385 13.87 -10.96 4.98
CA LYS A 385 12.84 -11.08 3.96
C LYS A 385 13.10 -10.07 2.85
N ARG A 386 13.55 -10.56 1.70
CA ARG A 386 13.85 -9.75 0.52
C ARG A 386 12.58 -9.36 -0.25
N GLN A 387 11.59 -10.24 -0.25
CA GLN A 387 10.30 -10.07 -0.92
C GLN A 387 9.20 -9.79 0.09
N ARG A 388 8.08 -9.32 -0.41
CA ARG A 388 6.87 -9.16 0.38
C ARG A 388 6.25 -10.53 0.62
N GLU A 389 6.04 -10.87 1.85
CA GLU A 389 5.33 -12.08 2.27
C GLU A 389 4.14 -11.71 3.16
N ASP A 390 3.05 -12.49 3.05
CA ASP A 390 1.83 -12.31 3.84
C ASP A 390 1.97 -12.80 5.29
N THR A 391 3.11 -13.39 5.65
CA THR A 391 3.36 -13.86 7.01
C THR A 391 3.96 -12.76 7.88
N PRO A 392 3.42 -12.56 9.09
CA PRO A 392 3.94 -11.58 10.02
C PRO A 392 5.44 -11.75 10.28
N ALA A 393 6.17 -10.64 10.31
CA ALA A 393 7.57 -10.64 10.66
C ALA A 393 7.72 -10.87 12.16
N GLY A 394 8.29 -12.01 12.59
CA GLY A 394 8.66 -12.24 13.98
C GLY A 394 9.71 -11.23 14.47
N SER A 395 9.92 -11.14 15.78
CA SER A 395 10.90 -10.23 16.39
C SER A 395 12.30 -10.31 15.78
N ASN A 396 12.71 -11.50 15.31
CA ASN A 396 14.00 -11.74 14.69
C ASN A 396 14.01 -11.63 13.16
N THR A 397 12.91 -11.16 12.56
CA THR A 397 12.80 -11.01 11.10
C THR A 397 13.01 -9.56 10.69
N LEU A 398 13.92 -9.30 9.77
CA LEU A 398 14.16 -8.02 9.13
C LEU A 398 13.56 -8.05 7.72
N THR A 399 12.79 -7.04 7.34
CA THR A 399 12.32 -6.89 5.97
C THR A 399 13.23 -5.96 5.19
N ALA A 400 13.34 -6.14 3.88
CA ALA A 400 14.14 -5.25 3.03
C ALA A 400 13.69 -3.78 3.15
N SER A 401 12.38 -3.54 3.32
CA SER A 401 11.83 -2.19 3.53
C SER A 401 12.31 -1.56 4.83
N THR A 402 12.24 -2.31 5.94
CA THR A 402 12.71 -1.80 7.25
C THR A 402 14.22 -1.57 7.24
N VAL A 403 14.99 -2.45 6.58
CA VAL A 403 16.45 -2.27 6.43
C VAL A 403 16.73 -1.01 5.61
N ALA A 404 16.00 -0.79 4.51
CA ALA A 404 16.16 0.40 3.68
C ALA A 404 15.89 1.69 4.46
N GLU A 405 14.74 1.76 5.12
CA GLU A 405 14.30 2.90 5.90
C GLU A 405 15.29 3.23 7.04
N ALA A 406 15.62 2.23 7.87
CA ALA A 406 16.55 2.41 8.99
C ALA A 406 17.95 2.79 8.52
N THR A 407 18.47 2.15 7.47
CA THR A 407 19.79 2.45 6.91
C THR A 407 19.86 3.86 6.37
N LEU A 408 18.85 4.30 5.63
CA LEU A 408 18.79 5.64 5.04
C LEU A 408 18.76 6.70 6.13
N ALA A 409 17.91 6.50 7.17
CA ALA A 409 17.83 7.43 8.29
C ALA A 409 19.14 7.50 9.07
N ILE A 410 19.68 6.35 9.49
CA ILE A 410 20.76 6.25 10.48
C ILE A 410 22.13 6.40 9.81
N TRP A 411 22.47 5.50 8.89
CA TRP A 411 23.82 5.43 8.34
C TRP A 411 24.06 6.35 7.16
N ARG A 412 23.01 6.72 6.44
CA ARG A 412 23.10 7.69 5.32
C ARG A 412 22.74 9.11 5.74
N ARG A 413 22.30 9.30 7.00
CA ARG A 413 21.97 10.61 7.60
C ARG A 413 20.94 11.40 6.80
N GLN A 414 19.93 10.68 6.26
CA GLN A 414 18.84 11.27 5.50
C GLN A 414 17.47 10.91 6.12
N PRO A 415 17.23 11.25 7.39
CA PRO A 415 16.03 10.85 8.12
C PRO A 415 14.74 11.37 7.48
N GLN A 416 14.75 12.56 6.89
CA GLN A 416 13.62 13.15 6.18
C GLN A 416 13.25 12.33 4.94
N GLN A 417 14.23 11.84 4.18
CA GLN A 417 13.98 11.04 2.98
C GLN A 417 13.54 9.61 3.35
N ALA A 418 14.04 9.08 4.45
CA ALA A 418 13.69 7.75 4.93
C ALA A 418 12.18 7.64 5.23
N LYS A 419 11.56 8.68 5.76
CA LYS A 419 10.13 8.72 6.06
C LYS A 419 9.29 9.01 4.81
N PHE A 420 9.64 10.05 4.04
CA PHE A 420 8.74 10.65 3.04
C PHE A 420 8.98 10.18 1.60
N ARG A 421 10.08 9.42 1.33
CA ARG A 421 10.41 8.90 0.00
C ARG A 421 10.51 7.38 -0.05
N ARG A 422 9.62 6.68 0.63
CA ARG A 422 9.66 5.21 0.73
C ARG A 422 9.60 4.51 -0.62
N LYS A 423 8.84 5.03 -1.58
CA LYS A 423 8.77 4.49 -2.95
C LYS A 423 10.11 4.54 -3.69
N GLU A 424 10.96 5.51 -3.35
CA GLU A 424 12.27 5.66 -3.97
C GLU A 424 13.36 4.79 -3.33
N HIS A 425 13.11 4.15 -2.18
CA HIS A 425 14.11 3.34 -1.46
C HIS A 425 14.71 2.23 -2.34
N PHE A 426 13.90 1.62 -3.19
CA PHE A 426 14.33 0.57 -4.13
C PHE A 426 14.53 1.10 -5.56
N GLY A 427 14.30 2.38 -5.79
CA GLY A 427 14.52 3.09 -7.04
C GLY A 427 15.75 3.98 -7.00
N LYS A 428 15.55 5.28 -7.03
CA LYS A 428 16.64 6.27 -7.09
C LYS A 428 17.56 6.24 -5.86
N LEU A 429 17.01 5.93 -4.68
CA LEU A 429 17.76 5.86 -3.42
C LEU A 429 18.45 4.51 -3.19
N TYR A 430 18.14 3.48 -3.99
CA TYR A 430 18.69 2.14 -3.80
C TYR A 430 20.21 2.09 -3.73
N PRO A 431 20.96 2.72 -4.65
CA PRO A 431 22.42 2.72 -4.57
C PRO A 431 22.92 3.44 -3.32
N ILE A 432 22.28 4.54 -2.94
CA ILE A 432 22.64 5.29 -1.72
C ILE A 432 22.47 4.42 -0.48
N ILE A 433 21.37 3.70 -0.38
CA ILE A 433 21.02 2.87 0.77
C ILE A 433 21.92 1.65 0.86
N PHE A 434 21.97 0.84 -0.19
CA PHE A 434 22.50 -0.53 -0.14
C PHE A 434 23.95 -0.67 -0.58
N GLN A 435 24.49 0.26 -1.36
CA GLN A 435 25.89 0.14 -1.81
C GLN A 435 26.85 0.17 -0.61
N GLY A 436 27.63 -0.89 -0.47
CA GLY A 436 28.61 -1.06 0.63
C GLY A 436 27.99 -1.33 2.00
N LEU A 437 26.68 -1.57 2.10
CA LEU A 437 26.03 -1.90 3.36
C LEU A 437 26.43 -3.31 3.81
N GLN A 438 26.93 -3.41 5.05
CA GLN A 438 27.26 -4.66 5.70
C GLN A 438 26.06 -5.22 6.47
N ALA A 439 25.92 -6.54 6.54
CA ALA A 439 24.83 -7.19 7.28
C ALA A 439 24.74 -6.74 8.76
N ALA A 440 25.86 -6.60 9.43
CA ALA A 440 25.90 -6.10 10.81
C ALA A 440 25.38 -4.66 10.94
N GLN A 441 25.69 -3.81 9.97
CA GLN A 441 25.16 -2.44 9.93
C GLN A 441 23.64 -2.46 9.71
N ALA A 442 23.14 -3.31 8.81
CA ALA A 442 21.71 -3.47 8.55
C ALA A 442 20.94 -3.93 9.81
N VAL A 443 21.49 -4.94 10.51
CA VAL A 443 20.90 -5.45 11.76
C VAL A 443 20.85 -4.34 12.81
N LEU A 444 21.97 -3.67 13.07
CA LEU A 444 22.01 -2.60 14.07
C LEU A 444 21.06 -1.45 13.73
N ALA A 445 21.00 -1.04 12.47
CA ALA A 445 20.06 0.01 12.05
C ALA A 445 18.62 -0.34 12.40
N VAL A 446 18.19 -1.56 12.07
CA VAL A 446 16.81 -2.01 12.36
C VAL A 446 16.58 -2.12 13.87
N LEU A 447 17.54 -2.61 14.63
CA LEU A 447 17.40 -2.70 16.09
C LEU A 447 17.27 -1.32 16.73
N ILE A 448 18.10 -0.36 16.34
CA ILE A 448 18.01 1.04 16.79
C ILE A 448 16.64 1.61 16.46
N PHE A 449 16.20 1.48 15.20
CA PHE A 449 14.91 2.01 14.76
C PHE A 449 13.74 1.40 15.52
N ARG A 450 13.76 0.08 15.77
CA ARG A 450 12.75 -0.59 16.60
C ARG A 450 12.74 -0.10 18.05
N ILE A 451 13.89 0.17 18.65
CA ILE A 451 13.95 0.73 19.99
C ILE A 451 13.28 2.09 20.02
N VAL A 452 13.59 2.97 19.08
CA VAL A 452 12.97 4.31 19.00
C VAL A 452 11.46 4.20 18.86
N GLU A 453 10.98 3.35 17.97
CA GLU A 453 9.54 3.15 17.79
C GLU A 453 8.86 2.56 19.03
N ASN A 454 9.50 1.61 19.71
CA ASN A 454 8.99 1.02 20.95
C ASN A 454 8.95 2.04 22.10
N GLU A 455 10.00 2.85 22.26
CA GLU A 455 10.01 3.92 23.27
C GLU A 455 8.96 4.98 22.96
N ARG A 456 8.81 5.39 21.69
CA ARG A 456 7.75 6.30 21.26
C ARG A 456 6.36 5.78 21.61
N LYS A 457 6.09 4.49 21.44
CA LYS A 457 4.79 3.85 21.76
C LYS A 457 4.50 3.79 23.26
N LYS A 458 5.53 3.76 24.11
CA LYS A 458 5.35 3.76 25.57
C LYS A 458 5.07 5.13 26.15
N LEU A 459 5.40 6.19 25.42
CA LEU A 459 5.17 7.56 25.89
C LEU A 459 3.68 7.84 25.97
N ASP A 460 3.26 8.43 27.09
CA ASP A 460 1.94 9.02 27.21
C ASP A 460 1.88 10.25 26.30
N ILE A 461 1.07 10.17 25.25
CA ILE A 461 0.97 11.19 24.21
C ILE A 461 0.60 12.56 24.80
N GLN A 462 -0.15 12.60 25.90
CA GLN A 462 -0.54 13.86 26.55
C GLN A 462 0.64 14.57 27.22
N ASN A 463 1.61 13.82 27.68
CA ASN A 463 2.79 14.33 28.39
C ASN A 463 4.07 14.29 27.56
N ALA A 464 4.03 13.70 26.36
CA ALA A 464 5.18 13.62 25.47
C ALA A 464 5.49 14.97 24.80
N PRO A 465 6.76 15.26 24.49
CA PRO A 465 7.11 16.43 23.69
C PRO A 465 6.38 16.44 22.33
N ALA A 466 5.91 17.60 21.91
CA ALA A 466 5.08 17.77 20.70
C ALA A 466 5.75 17.27 19.40
N TYR A 467 7.07 17.18 19.36
CA TYR A 467 7.83 16.72 18.21
C TYR A 467 7.88 15.19 18.06
N VAL A 468 7.60 14.43 19.12
CA VAL A 468 7.74 12.95 19.14
C VAL A 468 7.07 12.24 17.96
N PRO A 469 5.86 12.61 17.50
CA PRO A 469 5.21 11.96 16.37
C PRO A 469 5.99 12.08 15.04
N TYR A 470 6.88 13.06 14.92
CA TYR A 470 7.61 13.37 13.68
C TYR A 470 9.09 13.02 13.74
N ALA A 471 9.65 12.75 14.94
CA ALA A 471 11.09 12.72 15.18
C ALA A 471 11.76 11.33 15.08
N SER A 472 11.02 10.24 14.95
CA SER A 472 11.56 8.87 15.05
C SER A 472 12.82 8.61 14.23
N HIS A 473 12.83 9.04 12.97
CA HIS A 473 13.99 8.83 12.09
C HIS A 473 15.22 9.64 12.51
N TYR A 474 15.00 10.85 13.01
CA TYR A 474 16.07 11.70 13.56
C TYR A 474 16.59 11.15 14.88
N MET A 475 15.68 10.71 15.75
CA MET A 475 16.04 10.04 17.01
C MET A 475 16.90 8.80 16.75
N ALA A 476 16.50 7.98 15.76
CA ALA A 476 17.26 6.79 15.38
C ALA A 476 18.64 7.14 14.83
N MET A 477 18.77 8.17 14.01
CA MET A 477 20.05 8.69 13.51
C MET A 477 20.97 9.07 14.68
N LEU A 478 20.49 9.87 15.61
CA LEU A 478 21.26 10.34 16.76
C LEU A 478 21.64 9.19 17.72
N MET A 479 20.74 8.21 17.91
CA MET A 479 21.07 7.01 18.69
C MET A 479 22.17 6.18 18.01
N GLY A 480 22.15 6.09 16.69
CA GLY A 480 23.19 5.42 15.92
C GLY A 480 24.55 6.10 16.09
N ASP A 481 24.59 7.43 15.97
CA ASP A 481 25.80 8.22 16.21
C ASP A 481 26.33 8.03 17.64
N ALA A 482 25.45 8.12 18.64
CA ALA A 482 25.81 7.93 20.04
C ALA A 482 26.33 6.51 20.33
N LEU A 483 25.69 5.48 19.78
CA LEU A 483 26.15 4.09 19.90
C LEU A 483 27.58 3.92 19.39
N LEU A 484 27.86 4.42 18.20
CA LEU A 484 29.18 4.30 17.58
C LEU A 484 30.25 5.11 18.36
N ALA A 485 29.92 6.33 18.76
CA ALA A 485 30.80 7.20 19.50
C ALA A 485 31.20 6.62 20.88
N GLN A 486 30.21 6.12 21.65
CA GLN A 486 30.42 5.57 22.98
C GLN A 486 31.21 4.25 22.95
N ASN A 487 31.20 3.53 21.82
CA ASN A 487 31.99 2.32 21.64
C ASN A 487 33.27 2.54 20.82
N ASN A 488 33.65 3.78 20.52
CA ASN A 488 34.82 4.12 19.70
C ASN A 488 34.89 3.29 18.40
N THR A 489 33.74 3.02 17.77
CA THR A 489 33.64 2.15 16.60
C THR A 489 33.13 2.95 15.42
N PRO A 490 33.98 3.35 14.47
CA PRO A 490 33.53 3.97 13.23
C PRO A 490 32.59 3.03 12.44
N LEU A 491 31.63 3.56 11.70
CA LEU A 491 30.66 2.76 10.93
C LEU A 491 31.36 1.72 10.02
N ALA A 492 32.47 2.09 9.38
CA ALA A 492 33.23 1.18 8.51
C ALA A 492 33.82 -0.04 9.23
N GLN A 493 33.94 0.01 10.56
CA GLN A 493 34.45 -1.10 11.38
C GLN A 493 33.32 -1.97 11.94
N VAL A 494 32.06 -1.59 11.78
CA VAL A 494 30.92 -2.41 12.19
C VAL A 494 30.86 -3.66 11.30
N SER A 495 31.01 -4.82 11.92
CA SER A 495 31.14 -6.11 11.24
C SER A 495 30.54 -7.24 12.08
N HIS A 496 30.48 -8.46 11.56
CA HIS A 496 30.04 -9.65 12.30
C HIS A 496 30.80 -9.83 13.63
N ARG A 497 32.07 -9.44 13.67
CA ARG A 497 32.94 -9.66 14.87
C ARG A 497 32.50 -8.84 16.07
N ASN A 498 31.98 -7.64 15.89
CA ASN A 498 31.59 -6.74 16.97
C ASN A 498 30.08 -6.48 17.04
N CYS A 499 29.30 -7.02 16.13
CA CYS A 499 27.83 -6.84 16.08
C CYS A 499 27.18 -7.26 17.42
N ALA A 500 27.54 -8.42 17.96
CA ALA A 500 26.98 -8.92 19.23
C ALA A 500 27.29 -7.98 20.40
N VAL A 501 28.51 -7.44 20.46
CA VAL A 501 28.93 -6.49 21.52
C VAL A 501 28.14 -5.19 21.40
N LEU A 502 28.04 -4.64 20.20
CA LEU A 502 27.28 -3.41 19.94
C LEU A 502 25.78 -3.60 20.21
N THR A 503 25.22 -4.75 19.85
CA THR A 503 23.82 -5.10 20.14
C THR A 503 23.57 -5.19 21.64
N ALA A 504 24.45 -5.87 22.39
CA ALA A 504 24.35 -5.96 23.83
C ALA A 504 24.48 -4.58 24.52
N TYR A 505 25.41 -3.75 24.03
CA TYR A 505 25.54 -2.38 24.52
C TYR A 505 24.27 -1.57 24.27
N LEU A 506 23.73 -1.63 23.04
CA LEU A 506 22.49 -0.96 22.66
C LEU A 506 21.32 -1.37 23.57
N GLN A 507 21.14 -2.67 23.82
CA GLN A 507 20.07 -3.20 24.68
C GLN A 507 20.21 -2.73 26.13
N ASN A 508 21.44 -2.72 26.68
CA ASN A 508 21.68 -2.33 28.05
C ASN A 508 21.57 -0.82 28.29
N HIS A 509 21.76 0.00 27.24
CA HIS A 509 21.81 1.45 27.36
C HIS A 509 20.69 2.14 26.54
N GLN A 510 19.67 1.39 26.10
CA GLN A 510 18.62 1.89 25.18
C GLN A 510 17.93 3.18 25.69
N GLN A 511 17.59 3.24 26.98
CA GLN A 511 16.92 4.41 27.57
C GLN A 511 17.86 5.63 27.62
N ALA A 512 19.11 5.44 28.00
CA ALA A 512 20.08 6.53 28.05
C ALA A 512 20.38 7.10 26.66
N LEU A 513 20.55 6.22 25.67
CA LEU A 513 20.74 6.61 24.27
C LEU A 513 19.51 7.33 23.70
N TYR A 514 18.32 6.84 24.02
CA TYR A 514 17.07 7.48 23.59
C TYR A 514 16.93 8.87 24.22
N GLN A 515 17.18 9.02 25.53
CA GLN A 515 17.10 10.31 26.21
C GLN A 515 18.13 11.28 25.64
N GLN A 516 19.36 10.85 25.42
CA GLN A 516 20.39 11.68 24.78
C GLN A 516 19.95 12.17 23.40
N ALA A 517 19.37 11.32 22.58
CA ALA A 517 18.84 11.70 21.27
C ALA A 517 17.67 12.70 21.39
N SER A 518 16.77 12.47 22.38
CA SER A 518 15.66 13.37 22.69
C SER A 518 16.15 14.78 23.07
N ASP A 519 17.15 14.85 23.94
CA ASP A 519 17.73 16.11 24.39
C ASP A 519 18.39 16.87 23.23
N LEU A 520 19.06 16.16 22.31
CA LEU A 520 19.66 16.75 21.11
C LEU A 520 18.59 17.33 20.19
N VAL A 521 17.50 16.59 19.94
CA VAL A 521 16.37 17.08 19.13
C VAL A 521 15.74 18.32 19.78
N GLN A 522 15.49 18.28 21.09
CA GLN A 522 14.92 19.42 21.83
C GLN A 522 15.83 20.65 21.75
N ASN A 523 17.13 20.48 21.93
CA ASN A 523 18.11 21.55 21.84
C ASN A 523 18.17 22.15 20.42
N ALA A 524 18.15 21.31 19.38
CA ALA A 524 18.13 21.76 17.99
C ALA A 524 16.85 22.55 17.67
N LEU A 525 15.68 22.11 18.15
CA LEU A 525 14.43 22.85 18.01
C LEU A 525 14.48 24.18 18.75
N THR A 526 15.07 24.22 19.94
CA THR A 526 15.24 25.46 20.70
C THR A 526 16.20 26.43 19.99
N GLN A 527 17.26 25.94 19.36
CA GLN A 527 18.15 26.77 18.54
C GLN A 527 17.44 27.33 17.30
N LEU A 528 16.59 26.51 16.65
CA LEU A 528 15.87 26.91 15.44
C LEU A 528 14.75 27.92 15.72
N TYR A 529 13.99 27.72 16.82
CA TYR A 529 12.77 28.48 17.10
C TYR A 529 12.85 29.43 18.30
N GLY A 530 13.88 29.30 19.13
CA GLY A 530 13.97 30.00 20.41
C GLY A 530 12.92 29.51 21.42
N GLU A 531 12.39 30.40 22.23
CA GLU A 531 11.34 30.11 23.23
C GLU A 531 9.90 30.20 22.63
N ARG A 532 9.78 30.28 21.31
CA ARG A 532 8.47 30.43 20.68
C ARG A 532 7.72 29.10 20.73
N GLU A 533 6.41 29.18 20.98
CA GLU A 533 5.54 28.01 20.85
C GLU A 533 5.43 27.62 19.36
N VAL A 534 5.79 26.36 19.05
CA VAL A 534 5.84 25.83 17.68
C VAL A 534 4.62 24.96 17.47
N SER A 535 3.83 25.24 16.44
CA SER A 535 2.67 24.43 16.09
C SER A 535 3.06 23.04 15.57
N LEU A 536 2.18 22.05 15.70
CA LEU A 536 2.40 20.70 15.17
C LEU A 536 2.66 20.72 13.65
N GLN A 537 2.01 21.63 12.92
CA GLN A 537 2.23 21.80 11.48
C GLN A 537 3.65 22.28 11.16
N GLN A 538 4.16 23.22 11.94
CA GLN A 538 5.54 23.70 11.79
C GLN A 538 6.54 22.61 12.13
N LEU A 539 6.30 21.84 13.22
CA LEU A 539 7.13 20.70 13.56
C LEU A 539 7.14 19.65 12.44
N SER A 540 5.98 19.28 11.93
CA SER A 540 5.88 18.34 10.80
C SER A 540 6.68 18.80 9.58
N ALA A 541 6.53 20.08 9.20
CA ALA A 541 7.27 20.68 8.09
C ALA A 541 8.79 20.67 8.32
N THR A 542 9.24 21.01 9.53
CA THR A 542 10.66 21.05 9.92
C THR A 542 11.33 19.68 9.76
N PHE A 543 10.70 18.64 10.30
CA PHE A 543 11.22 17.27 10.17
C PHE A 543 11.17 16.76 8.73
N ARG A 544 10.16 17.12 7.96
CA ARG A 544 10.02 16.72 6.56
C ARG A 544 11.05 17.40 5.65
N ARG A 545 11.27 18.70 5.80
CA ARG A 545 12.21 19.47 4.97
C ARG A 545 13.66 19.20 5.31
N GLY A 546 13.93 18.71 6.51
CA GLY A 546 15.30 18.47 6.97
C GLY A 546 15.97 19.69 7.60
N ASP A 547 15.22 20.77 7.88
CA ASP A 547 15.73 22.02 8.43
C ASP A 547 16.52 21.83 9.74
N LEU A 548 16.14 20.77 10.51
CA LEU A 548 16.76 20.46 11.78
C LEU A 548 18.18 19.87 11.65
N LEU A 549 18.55 19.32 10.48
CA LEU A 549 19.86 18.67 10.30
C LEU A 549 21.05 19.61 10.47
N GLU A 550 20.87 20.90 10.15
CA GLU A 550 21.90 21.91 10.31
C GLU A 550 22.27 22.14 11.78
N PHE A 551 21.35 21.86 12.71
CA PHE A 551 21.51 22.04 14.16
C PHE A 551 21.84 20.75 14.91
N LEU A 552 21.92 19.61 14.22
CA LEU A 552 22.22 18.28 14.77
C LEU A 552 23.62 17.75 14.42
N ASN A 553 24.47 18.59 13.82
CA ASN A 553 25.84 18.23 13.45
C ASN A 553 26.83 18.54 14.56
#